data_88a25af6b2debc46c4a9794d95817282
#
_entry.id   88a25af6b2debc46c4a9794d95817282
#
_cell.length_a   1.000
_cell.length_b   1.000
_cell.length_c   1.000
_cell.angle_alpha   90.00
_cell.angle_beta   90.00
_cell.angle_gamma   90.00
#
_symmetry.space_group_name_H-M   'P 1'
#
loop_
_entity.id
_entity.type
_entity.pdbx_description
1 polymer ?
#
loop_
_entity_poly.entity_id
_entity_poly.type
_entity_poly.pdbx_seq_one_letter_code
_entity_poly.pdbx_strand_id
1 'polypeptide(L)'
;MTKTAPKKLLPIGFYDLLFDEAEKSHEAINHAISTFLKEGYRLIKTPLVEFEDGFANSEIKNSFRTTDIISGKNLIFRNDITLQIARLLSARLKQAPLPLKLCYVGDVLCAKSEDLYADRQQTQVGVEIIGCDQAKSDFEIIEIMLTVLKKLSMKNLLIEFSLPNFLELFLSEIGENKTPELVDAIMTKNFSAIKNIAKKNAEIISRIVASNDDLEDLAQEIGAQIKSPKISDELKKAQKISQFLKDKFGDIAVRFDLFGDRSASYHGGIYFDVFCGNFTYPIACGGRYKIENTDAVGATIYMNRLRKIS
;
A
#
# COMPACT_ATOMS: atom_id res chain seq x y z
N MET A 1 52.96 15.01 0.74
CA MET A 1 51.51 15.01 1.03
C MET A 1 50.86 14.04 0.03
N THR A 2 50.62 12.82 0.44
CA THR A 2 49.89 11.82 -0.33
C THR A 2 48.43 12.22 -0.39
N LYS A 3 47.97 12.68 -1.56
CA LYS A 3 46.53 12.87 -1.82
C LYS A 3 45.87 11.49 -1.75
N THR A 4 45.26 11.19 -0.61
CA THR A 4 44.36 10.04 -0.52
C THR A 4 43.27 10.21 -1.58
N ALA A 5 43.12 9.22 -2.48
CA ALA A 5 42.05 9.20 -3.46
C ALA A 5 40.72 9.37 -2.72
N PRO A 6 39.80 10.21 -3.22
CA PRO A 6 38.51 10.40 -2.56
C PRO A 6 37.83 9.02 -2.44
N LYS A 7 37.34 8.68 -1.24
CA LYS A 7 36.53 7.47 -1.02
C LYS A 7 35.30 7.62 -1.91
N LYS A 8 35.14 6.72 -2.88
CA LYS A 8 33.97 6.64 -3.76
C LYS A 8 32.81 6.05 -2.96
N LEU A 9 32.17 6.87 -2.12
CA LEU A 9 31.02 6.48 -1.31
C LEU A 9 29.73 6.81 -2.07
N LEU A 10 28.77 5.89 -2.00
CA LEU A 10 27.39 6.15 -2.43
C LEU A 10 26.65 6.98 -1.38
N PRO A 11 25.63 7.76 -1.76
CA PRO A 11 24.74 8.39 -0.80
C PRO A 11 24.01 7.34 0.04
N ILE A 12 23.66 7.68 1.29
CA ILE A 12 22.92 6.79 2.17
C ILE A 12 21.60 6.36 1.49
N GLY A 13 21.30 5.07 1.55
CA GLY A 13 20.10 4.47 0.95
C GLY A 13 20.19 4.18 -0.54
N PHE A 14 21.42 4.23 -1.11
CA PHE A 14 21.73 3.79 -2.47
C PHE A 14 22.80 2.70 -2.41
N TYR A 15 22.62 1.66 -3.21
CA TYR A 15 23.47 0.47 -3.19
C TYR A 15 23.72 -0.04 -4.59
N ASP A 16 24.93 -0.56 -4.82
CA ASP A 16 25.22 -1.39 -5.98
C ASP A 16 24.73 -2.81 -5.69
N LEU A 17 24.09 -3.44 -6.64
CA LEU A 17 23.82 -4.89 -6.66
C LEU A 17 24.85 -5.54 -7.59
N LEU A 18 25.53 -6.58 -7.10
CA LEU A 18 26.59 -7.21 -7.85
C LEU A 18 26.29 -8.72 -8.03
N PHE A 19 26.68 -9.25 -9.19
CA PHE A 19 26.67 -10.68 -9.50
C PHE A 19 25.37 -11.39 -9.10
N ASP A 20 25.45 -12.40 -8.25
CA ASP A 20 24.32 -13.23 -7.82
C ASP A 20 23.14 -12.41 -7.25
N GLU A 21 23.40 -11.32 -6.54
CA GLU A 21 22.33 -10.45 -6.04
C GLU A 21 21.57 -9.76 -7.18
N ALA A 22 22.30 -9.24 -8.17
CA ALA A 22 21.72 -8.59 -9.32
C ALA A 22 20.94 -9.58 -10.19
N GLU A 23 21.50 -10.78 -10.41
CA GLU A 23 20.88 -11.86 -11.17
C GLU A 23 19.59 -12.35 -10.50
N LYS A 24 19.62 -12.65 -9.20
CA LYS A 24 18.43 -13.04 -8.43
C LYS A 24 17.34 -11.95 -8.45
N SER A 25 17.72 -10.68 -8.32
CA SER A 25 16.78 -9.57 -8.41
C SER A 25 16.13 -9.50 -9.78
N HIS A 26 16.92 -9.68 -10.86
CA HIS A 26 16.44 -9.70 -12.24
C HIS A 26 15.47 -10.86 -12.48
N GLU A 27 15.81 -12.06 -12.04
CA GLU A 27 14.96 -13.24 -12.14
C GLU A 27 13.62 -13.07 -11.40
N ALA A 28 13.65 -12.53 -10.18
CA ALA A 28 12.45 -12.26 -9.40
C ALA A 28 11.51 -11.26 -10.11
N ILE A 29 12.07 -10.18 -10.67
CA ILE A 29 11.32 -9.22 -11.49
C ILE A 29 10.69 -9.90 -12.70
N ASN A 30 11.46 -10.72 -13.43
CA ASN A 30 10.97 -11.42 -14.62
C ASN A 30 9.84 -12.41 -14.28
N HIS A 31 9.95 -13.13 -13.16
CA HIS A 31 8.91 -14.02 -12.67
C HIS A 31 7.61 -13.26 -12.35
N ALA A 32 7.71 -12.13 -11.68
CA ALA A 32 6.55 -11.30 -11.34
C ALA A 32 5.86 -10.78 -12.62
N ILE A 33 6.61 -10.13 -13.51
CA ILE A 33 6.08 -9.58 -14.76
C ILE A 33 5.49 -10.68 -15.65
N SER A 34 6.17 -11.83 -15.79
CA SER A 34 5.65 -12.95 -16.58
C SER A 34 4.34 -13.49 -16.03
N THR A 35 4.18 -13.50 -14.70
CA THR A 35 2.93 -13.89 -14.04
C THR A 35 1.82 -12.90 -14.38
N PHE A 36 2.06 -11.60 -14.27
CA PHE A 36 1.10 -10.56 -14.58
C PHE A 36 0.65 -10.61 -16.05
N LEU A 37 1.59 -10.77 -16.99
CA LEU A 37 1.27 -10.87 -18.41
C LEU A 37 0.40 -12.09 -18.74
N LYS A 38 0.64 -13.24 -18.07
CA LYS A 38 -0.19 -14.46 -18.23
C LYS A 38 -1.62 -14.27 -17.76
N GLU A 39 -1.83 -13.41 -16.75
CA GLU A 39 -3.16 -13.07 -16.21
C GLU A 39 -3.82 -11.89 -16.98
N GLY A 40 -3.26 -11.52 -18.14
CA GLY A 40 -3.84 -10.53 -19.04
C GLY A 40 -3.54 -9.07 -18.70
N TYR A 41 -2.61 -8.80 -17.80
CA TYR A 41 -2.13 -7.44 -17.56
C TYR A 41 -1.21 -6.98 -18.70
N ARG A 42 -1.27 -5.71 -19.03
CA ARG A 42 -0.44 -5.10 -20.07
C ARG A 42 0.70 -4.29 -19.46
N LEU A 43 1.92 -4.60 -19.87
CA LEU A 43 3.11 -3.91 -19.35
C LEU A 43 3.16 -2.47 -19.86
N ILE A 44 3.37 -1.54 -18.94
CA ILE A 44 3.67 -0.15 -19.24
C ILE A 44 5.03 0.24 -18.67
N LYS A 45 5.65 1.23 -19.27
CA LYS A 45 6.89 1.84 -18.79
C LYS A 45 6.74 3.35 -18.80
N THR A 46 6.85 3.95 -17.62
CA THR A 46 6.78 5.39 -17.41
C THR A 46 8.18 6.00 -17.26
N PRO A 47 8.39 7.29 -17.56
CA PRO A 47 9.69 7.95 -17.39
C PRO A 47 10.06 8.06 -15.91
N LEU A 48 11.37 8.09 -15.62
CA LEU A 48 11.88 8.29 -14.26
C LEU A 48 11.66 9.74 -13.78
N VAL A 49 11.57 10.69 -14.71
CA VAL A 49 11.52 12.12 -14.44
C VAL A 49 10.28 12.73 -15.10
N GLU A 50 9.60 13.61 -14.40
CA GLU A 50 8.42 14.35 -14.88
C GLU A 50 8.46 15.81 -14.40
N PHE A 51 7.63 16.67 -15.01
CA PHE A 51 7.48 18.05 -14.54
C PHE A 51 6.74 18.06 -13.20
N GLU A 52 7.22 18.91 -12.27
CA GLU A 52 6.65 19.05 -10.93
C GLU A 52 5.21 19.57 -10.96
N ASP A 53 4.88 20.44 -11.90
CA ASP A 53 3.56 21.09 -12.05
C ASP A 53 2.41 20.11 -12.42
N GLY A 54 2.74 18.85 -12.76
CA GLY A 54 1.78 17.80 -13.03
C GLY A 54 1.22 17.07 -11.80
N PHE A 55 1.68 17.40 -10.58
CA PHE A 55 1.35 16.66 -9.35
C PHE A 55 0.95 17.59 -8.19
N ALA A 56 0.12 17.08 -7.28
CA ALA A 56 -0.16 17.81 -6.04
C ALA A 56 1.06 17.80 -5.10
N ASN A 57 1.27 18.89 -4.36
CA ASN A 57 2.41 19.00 -3.45
C ASN A 57 2.50 17.89 -2.39
N SER A 58 1.37 17.39 -1.93
CA SER A 58 1.30 16.28 -0.98
C SER A 58 1.84 14.97 -1.57
N GLU A 59 1.62 14.71 -2.86
CA GLU A 59 2.04 13.50 -3.57
C GLU A 59 3.56 13.45 -3.80
N ILE A 60 4.18 14.61 -4.00
CA ILE A 60 5.59 14.74 -4.34
C ILE A 60 6.47 15.23 -3.19
N LYS A 61 5.92 15.28 -1.97
CA LYS A 61 6.63 15.80 -0.79
C LYS A 61 7.97 15.09 -0.53
N ASN A 62 8.04 13.80 -0.84
CA ASN A 62 9.24 12.97 -0.67
C ASN A 62 10.01 12.71 -1.98
N SER A 63 9.79 13.49 -3.03
CA SER A 63 10.49 13.35 -4.31
C SER A 63 11.82 14.11 -4.33
N PHE A 64 12.82 13.56 -5.01
CA PHE A 64 13.98 14.34 -5.45
C PHE A 64 13.57 15.34 -6.51
N ARG A 65 14.20 16.52 -6.50
CA ARG A 65 13.92 17.61 -7.42
C ARG A 65 15.17 18.04 -8.15
N THR A 66 14.99 18.52 -9.38
CA THR A 66 16.03 19.16 -10.19
C THR A 66 15.37 20.17 -11.13
N THR A 67 16.18 20.88 -11.91
CA THR A 67 15.69 21.85 -12.92
C THR A 67 16.04 21.34 -14.32
N ASP A 68 15.07 21.37 -15.22
CA ASP A 68 15.30 21.09 -16.63
C ASP A 68 16.07 22.25 -17.29
N ILE A 69 17.25 21.97 -17.78
CA ILE A 69 18.13 22.98 -18.41
C ILE A 69 17.51 23.55 -19.70
N ILE A 70 16.68 22.76 -20.38
CA ILE A 70 16.08 23.14 -21.66
C ILE A 70 14.91 24.10 -21.45
N SER A 71 14.01 23.79 -20.54
CA SER A 71 12.78 24.56 -20.34
C SER A 71 12.84 25.52 -19.13
N GLY A 72 13.83 25.38 -18.26
CA GLY A 72 13.92 26.10 -16.98
C GLY A 72 12.87 25.67 -15.93
N LYS A 73 12.07 24.64 -16.21
CA LYS A 73 11.04 24.16 -15.30
C LYS A 73 11.59 23.20 -14.24
N ASN A 74 10.89 23.12 -13.12
CA ASN A 74 11.18 22.12 -12.09
C ASN A 74 10.78 20.74 -12.55
N LEU A 75 11.66 19.78 -12.27
CA LEU A 75 11.47 18.35 -12.49
C LEU A 75 11.48 17.61 -11.16
N ILE A 76 10.72 16.53 -11.10
CA ILE A 76 10.76 15.55 -10.01
C ILE A 76 11.20 14.19 -10.53
N PHE A 77 11.94 13.47 -9.70
CA PHE A 77 12.08 12.03 -9.86
C PHE A 77 10.88 11.36 -9.20
N ARG A 78 10.26 10.42 -9.89
CA ARG A 78 9.10 9.70 -9.35
C ARG A 78 9.46 9.01 -8.03
N ASN A 79 8.61 9.18 -7.03
CA ASN A 79 8.66 8.48 -5.75
C ASN A 79 7.65 7.32 -5.68
N ASP A 80 6.72 7.25 -6.63
CA ASP A 80 5.73 6.19 -6.80
C ASP A 80 5.28 6.09 -8.26
N ILE A 81 5.01 4.85 -8.76
CA ILE A 81 4.59 4.64 -10.15
C ILE A 81 3.08 4.80 -10.30
N THR A 82 2.29 4.50 -9.28
CA THR A 82 0.82 4.63 -9.32
C THR A 82 0.38 6.07 -9.64
N LEU A 83 1.09 7.08 -9.14
CA LEU A 83 0.84 8.49 -9.48
C LEU A 83 0.99 8.77 -10.98
N GLN A 84 1.99 8.15 -11.61
CA GLN A 84 2.20 8.28 -13.04
C GLN A 84 1.12 7.58 -13.87
N ILE A 85 0.56 6.47 -13.34
CA ILE A 85 -0.57 5.77 -13.97
C ILE A 85 -1.81 6.65 -13.95
N ALA A 86 -2.08 7.34 -12.84
CA ALA A 86 -3.17 8.31 -12.75
C ALA A 86 -3.04 9.40 -13.83
N ARG A 87 -1.84 9.99 -13.98
CA ARG A 87 -1.56 10.97 -15.05
C ARG A 87 -1.73 10.37 -16.44
N LEU A 88 -1.27 9.13 -16.68
CA LEU A 88 -1.42 8.46 -17.98
C LEU A 88 -2.90 8.27 -18.34
N LEU A 89 -3.72 7.89 -17.38
CA LEU A 89 -5.16 7.72 -17.60
C LEU A 89 -5.79 9.03 -18.02
N SER A 90 -5.53 10.13 -17.31
CA SER A 90 -6.10 11.44 -17.62
C SER A 90 -5.61 12.01 -18.95
N ALA A 91 -4.36 11.71 -19.37
CA ALA A 91 -3.74 12.32 -20.53
C ALA A 91 -3.79 11.45 -21.80
N ARG A 92 -3.38 10.18 -21.72
CA ARG A 92 -3.14 9.33 -22.91
C ARG A 92 -4.07 8.12 -23.02
N LEU A 93 -4.65 7.68 -21.91
CA LEU A 93 -5.50 6.50 -21.85
C LEU A 93 -6.97 6.86 -21.58
N LYS A 94 -7.33 8.13 -21.67
CA LYS A 94 -8.69 8.63 -21.40
C LYS A 94 -9.79 7.92 -22.20
N GLN A 95 -9.47 7.46 -23.41
CA GLN A 95 -10.41 6.74 -24.29
C GLN A 95 -10.16 5.24 -24.32
N ALA A 96 -9.26 4.71 -23.47
CA ALA A 96 -9.02 3.28 -23.41
C ALA A 96 -10.26 2.55 -22.89
N PRO A 97 -10.60 1.38 -23.45
CA PRO A 97 -11.73 0.59 -22.95
C PRO A 97 -11.45 0.11 -21.52
N LEU A 98 -12.47 0.21 -20.66
CA LEU A 98 -12.43 -0.27 -19.29
C LEU A 98 -13.10 -1.65 -19.19
N PRO A 99 -12.68 -2.53 -18.26
CA PRO A 99 -11.59 -2.34 -17.31
C PRO A 99 -10.21 -2.43 -17.95
N LEU A 100 -9.28 -1.59 -17.52
CA LEU A 100 -7.90 -1.58 -17.98
C LEU A 100 -7.00 -2.25 -16.96
N LYS A 101 -6.33 -3.34 -17.34
CA LYS A 101 -5.36 -4.07 -16.49
C LYS A 101 -3.94 -3.71 -16.91
N LEU A 102 -3.19 -3.08 -16.00
CA LEU A 102 -1.81 -2.64 -16.24
C LEU A 102 -0.85 -3.32 -15.26
N CYS A 103 0.38 -3.58 -15.72
CA CYS A 103 1.48 -3.93 -14.84
C CYS A 103 2.70 -3.07 -15.16
N TYR A 104 3.60 -2.96 -14.21
CA TYR A 104 4.79 -2.13 -14.33
C TYR A 104 5.97 -2.68 -13.56
N VAL A 105 7.15 -2.24 -13.95
CA VAL A 105 8.39 -2.35 -13.18
C VAL A 105 9.19 -1.06 -13.35
N GLY A 106 9.79 -0.59 -12.27
CA GLY A 106 10.70 0.54 -12.35
C GLY A 106 11.20 1.02 -11.01
N ASP A 107 12.29 1.76 -11.06
CA ASP A 107 12.86 2.37 -9.87
C ASP A 107 12.12 3.64 -9.50
N VAL A 108 11.98 3.86 -8.20
CA VAL A 108 11.47 5.08 -7.59
C VAL A 108 12.53 5.65 -6.65
N LEU A 109 12.52 6.98 -6.47
CA LEU A 109 13.51 7.69 -5.67
C LEU A 109 12.83 8.50 -4.58
N CYS A 110 13.09 8.15 -3.32
CA CYS A 110 12.61 8.86 -2.15
C CYS A 110 13.69 9.78 -1.58
N ALA A 111 13.38 11.07 -1.41
CA ALA A 111 14.34 12.04 -0.87
C ALA A 111 14.72 11.74 0.59
N LYS A 112 13.79 11.16 1.34
CA LYS A 112 14.00 10.69 2.72
C LYS A 112 13.58 9.24 2.82
N SER A 113 14.31 8.46 3.59
CA SER A 113 13.87 7.14 4.03
C SER A 113 12.77 7.31 5.07
N GLU A 114 11.67 6.60 4.92
CA GLU A 114 10.55 6.61 5.88
C GLU A 114 10.77 5.62 7.02
N ASP A 115 11.66 4.66 6.82
CA ASP A 115 12.03 3.67 7.83
C ASP A 115 13.55 3.38 7.80
N LEU A 116 14.04 2.70 8.85
CA LEU A 116 15.46 2.37 9.03
C LEU A 116 16.01 1.42 7.94
N TYR A 117 15.13 0.70 7.24
CA TYR A 117 15.48 -0.30 6.23
C TYR A 117 15.06 0.10 4.82
N ALA A 118 14.36 1.24 4.66
CA ALA A 118 13.96 1.70 3.35
C ALA A 118 15.17 2.25 2.59
N ASP A 119 15.44 1.64 1.44
CA ASP A 119 16.35 2.19 0.47
C ASP A 119 15.71 3.44 -0.13
N ARG A 120 16.51 4.46 -0.44
CA ARG A 120 16.03 5.67 -1.09
C ARG A 120 15.82 5.48 -2.60
N GLN A 121 16.48 4.47 -3.18
CA GLN A 121 16.14 3.93 -4.49
C GLN A 121 15.51 2.55 -4.28
N GLN A 122 14.28 2.39 -4.73
CA GLN A 122 13.53 1.15 -4.60
C GLN A 122 13.00 0.72 -5.97
N THR A 123 13.06 -0.57 -6.27
CA THR A 123 12.42 -1.14 -7.45
C THR A 123 11.01 -1.59 -7.08
N GLN A 124 10.01 -0.95 -7.68
CA GLN A 124 8.60 -1.31 -7.60
C GLN A 124 8.23 -2.23 -8.76
N VAL A 125 7.51 -3.31 -8.46
CA VAL A 125 6.84 -4.18 -9.43
C VAL A 125 5.38 -4.27 -9.04
N GLY A 126 4.46 -3.87 -9.91
CA GLY A 126 3.06 -3.76 -9.50
C GLY A 126 2.05 -3.95 -10.61
N VAL A 127 0.79 -3.99 -10.19
CA VAL A 127 -0.40 -4.17 -11.02
C VAL A 127 -1.49 -3.18 -10.66
N GLU A 128 -2.29 -2.80 -11.66
CA GLU A 128 -3.43 -1.90 -11.51
C GLU A 128 -4.61 -2.39 -12.33
N ILE A 129 -5.81 -2.33 -11.77
CA ILE A 129 -7.08 -2.52 -12.48
C ILE A 129 -7.87 -1.23 -12.35
N ILE A 130 -8.21 -0.64 -13.48
CA ILE A 130 -8.85 0.67 -13.56
C ILE A 130 -10.23 0.51 -14.19
N GLY A 131 -11.26 1.12 -13.60
CA GLY A 131 -12.63 1.10 -14.12
C GLY A 131 -13.31 -0.25 -13.95
N CYS A 132 -13.28 -0.82 -12.77
CA CYS A 132 -13.76 -2.16 -12.49
C CYS A 132 -14.78 -2.24 -11.34
N ASP A 133 -15.58 -3.31 -11.35
CA ASP A 133 -16.47 -3.68 -10.25
C ASP A 133 -15.69 -3.93 -8.97
N GLN A 134 -16.17 -3.33 -7.88
CA GLN A 134 -15.46 -3.25 -6.61
C GLN A 134 -15.03 -4.60 -6.03
N ALA A 135 -15.93 -5.56 -5.91
CA ALA A 135 -15.62 -6.79 -5.17
C ALA A 135 -14.68 -7.74 -5.95
N LYS A 136 -14.91 -7.93 -7.25
CA LYS A 136 -14.16 -8.89 -8.06
C LYS A 136 -12.71 -8.49 -8.25
N SER A 137 -12.45 -7.21 -8.44
CA SER A 137 -11.11 -6.71 -8.68
C SER A 137 -10.25 -6.65 -7.43
N ASP A 138 -10.85 -6.45 -6.24
CA ASP A 138 -10.12 -6.55 -4.98
C ASP A 138 -9.54 -7.95 -4.80
N PHE A 139 -10.38 -8.98 -4.97
CA PHE A 139 -9.94 -10.36 -4.89
C PHE A 139 -8.87 -10.69 -5.93
N GLU A 140 -9.02 -10.22 -7.17
CA GLU A 140 -8.04 -10.46 -8.22
C GLU A 140 -6.67 -9.85 -7.89
N ILE A 141 -6.63 -8.61 -7.39
CA ILE A 141 -5.37 -7.95 -7.01
C ILE A 141 -4.69 -8.66 -5.84
N ILE A 142 -5.46 -9.03 -4.81
CA ILE A 142 -4.92 -9.76 -3.65
C ILE A 142 -4.38 -11.12 -4.12
N GLU A 143 -5.14 -11.84 -4.93
CA GLU A 143 -4.77 -13.15 -5.44
C GLU A 143 -3.49 -13.13 -6.26
N ILE A 144 -3.39 -12.23 -7.24
CA ILE A 144 -2.22 -12.17 -8.11
C ILE A 144 -0.97 -11.77 -7.34
N MET A 145 -1.12 -10.84 -6.38
CA MET A 145 -0.03 -10.41 -5.52
C MET A 145 0.51 -11.56 -4.67
N LEU A 146 -0.36 -12.27 -3.96
CA LEU A 146 0.01 -13.42 -3.13
C LEU A 146 0.58 -14.58 -3.97
N THR A 147 0.02 -14.81 -5.16
CA THR A 147 0.53 -15.81 -6.11
C THR A 147 1.96 -15.51 -6.53
N VAL A 148 2.28 -14.25 -6.83
CA VAL A 148 3.65 -13.84 -7.17
C VAL A 148 4.58 -14.03 -5.98
N LEU A 149 4.21 -13.56 -4.79
CA LEU A 149 5.04 -13.71 -3.59
C LEU A 149 5.33 -15.18 -3.26
N LYS A 150 4.35 -16.08 -3.39
CA LYS A 150 4.56 -17.52 -3.24
C LYS A 150 5.50 -18.09 -4.30
N LYS A 151 5.37 -17.70 -5.57
CA LYS A 151 6.28 -18.11 -6.65
C LYS A 151 7.72 -17.62 -6.41
N LEU A 152 7.89 -16.50 -5.73
CA LEU A 152 9.19 -15.98 -5.28
C LEU A 152 9.68 -16.65 -3.99
N SER A 153 9.03 -17.75 -3.57
CA SER A 153 9.39 -18.56 -2.39
C SER A 153 9.30 -17.81 -1.06
N MET A 154 8.50 -16.71 -0.99
CA MET A 154 8.25 -16.02 0.26
C MET A 154 7.37 -16.90 1.17
N LYS A 155 7.84 -17.14 2.40
CA LYS A 155 7.20 -18.01 3.40
C LYS A 155 6.72 -17.19 4.60
N ASN A 156 5.82 -17.79 5.40
CA ASN A 156 5.30 -17.14 6.61
C ASN A 156 4.72 -15.76 6.30
N LEU A 157 3.88 -15.69 5.26
CA LEU A 157 3.23 -14.45 4.86
C LEU A 157 2.11 -14.11 5.85
N LEU A 158 2.04 -12.84 6.22
CA LEU A 158 0.93 -12.21 6.92
C LEU A 158 0.38 -11.10 6.03
N ILE A 159 -0.92 -11.11 5.77
CA ILE A 159 -1.61 -9.99 5.13
C ILE A 159 -2.45 -9.27 6.17
N GLU A 160 -2.20 -7.98 6.32
CA GLU A 160 -2.93 -7.08 7.22
C GLU A 160 -3.80 -6.14 6.40
N PHE A 161 -5.09 -6.13 6.70
CA PHE A 161 -6.06 -5.25 6.06
C PHE A 161 -6.43 -4.09 6.96
N SER A 162 -6.56 -2.91 6.35
CA SER A 162 -7.15 -1.73 6.97
C SER A 162 -8.40 -1.30 6.20
N LEU A 163 -9.36 -0.76 6.93
CA LEU A 163 -10.59 -0.18 6.38
C LEU A 163 -10.56 1.34 6.60
N PRO A 164 -9.98 2.12 5.68
CA PRO A 164 -9.65 3.54 5.91
C PRO A 164 -10.80 4.42 6.38
N ASN A 165 -12.04 4.11 5.96
CA ASN A 165 -13.22 4.88 6.36
C ASN A 165 -13.94 4.31 7.59
N PHE A 166 -13.49 3.18 8.13
CA PHE A 166 -14.18 2.50 9.21
C PHE A 166 -14.11 3.29 10.52
N LEU A 167 -12.96 3.87 10.84
CA LEU A 167 -12.79 4.69 12.05
C LEU A 167 -13.79 5.87 12.07
N GLU A 168 -13.87 6.62 10.97
CA GLU A 168 -14.79 7.77 10.88
C GLU A 168 -16.26 7.34 10.98
N LEU A 169 -16.62 6.30 10.25
CA LEU A 169 -17.94 5.71 10.31
C LEU A 169 -18.27 5.23 11.73
N PHE A 170 -17.38 4.51 12.37
CA PHE A 170 -17.54 3.97 13.71
C PHE A 170 -17.73 5.08 14.73
N LEU A 171 -16.85 6.11 14.75
CA LEU A 171 -16.97 7.24 15.67
C LEU A 171 -18.27 7.98 15.49
N SER A 172 -18.70 8.21 14.24
CA SER A 172 -20.01 8.83 13.93
C SER A 172 -21.18 8.04 14.51
N GLU A 173 -21.18 6.71 14.35
CA GLU A 173 -22.28 5.84 14.80
C GLU A 173 -22.37 5.72 16.33
N ILE A 174 -21.27 5.89 17.05
CA ILE A 174 -21.27 5.94 18.54
C ILE A 174 -21.44 7.35 19.10
N GLY A 175 -21.58 8.36 18.21
CA GLY A 175 -21.77 9.76 18.61
C GLY A 175 -20.50 10.43 19.14
N GLU A 176 -19.33 10.03 18.65
CA GLU A 176 -18.05 10.67 18.92
C GLU A 176 -17.58 11.51 17.74
N ASN A 177 -16.87 12.60 18.04
CA ASN A 177 -16.24 13.42 17.02
C ASN A 177 -14.85 12.88 16.66
N LYS A 178 -14.53 12.81 15.37
CA LYS A 178 -13.18 12.50 14.88
C LYS A 178 -12.26 13.71 15.10
N THR A 179 -11.76 13.89 16.33
CA THR A 179 -10.79 14.96 16.64
C THR A 179 -9.37 14.47 16.39
N PRO A 180 -8.40 15.36 16.01
CA PRO A 180 -7.01 14.99 15.84
C PRO A 180 -6.43 14.28 17.06
N GLU A 181 -6.80 14.74 18.29
CA GLU A 181 -6.30 14.19 19.54
C GLU A 181 -6.82 12.75 19.77
N LEU A 182 -8.09 12.47 19.43
CA LEU A 182 -8.64 11.11 19.55
C LEU A 182 -8.02 10.19 18.52
N VAL A 183 -7.85 10.65 17.28
CA VAL A 183 -7.19 9.87 16.22
C VAL A 183 -5.76 9.54 16.62
N ASP A 184 -4.98 10.52 17.09
CA ASP A 184 -3.60 10.28 17.55
C ASP A 184 -3.57 9.27 18.71
N ALA A 185 -4.47 9.39 19.69
CA ALA A 185 -4.57 8.47 20.80
C ALA A 185 -4.90 7.02 20.35
N ILE A 186 -5.75 6.86 19.35
CA ILE A 186 -6.09 5.57 18.74
C ILE A 186 -4.88 5.00 18.00
N MET A 187 -4.24 5.79 17.12
CA MET A 187 -3.07 5.36 16.32
C MET A 187 -1.87 4.99 17.18
N THR A 188 -1.64 5.72 18.27
CA THR A 188 -0.54 5.46 19.22
C THR A 188 -0.90 4.43 20.28
N LYS A 189 -2.11 3.87 20.26
CA LYS A 189 -2.65 2.94 21.27
C LYS A 189 -2.55 3.50 22.69
N ASN A 190 -2.76 4.82 22.84
CA ASN A 190 -2.73 5.51 24.13
C ASN A 190 -4.08 5.39 24.85
N PHE A 191 -4.31 4.25 25.53
CA PHE A 191 -5.57 3.95 26.22
C PHE A 191 -5.95 4.97 27.28
N SER A 192 -4.97 5.60 27.93
CA SER A 192 -5.22 6.65 28.92
C SER A 192 -5.82 7.91 28.26
N ALA A 193 -5.26 8.32 27.12
CA ALA A 193 -5.80 9.44 26.35
C ALA A 193 -7.19 9.11 25.78
N ILE A 194 -7.40 7.90 25.22
CA ILE A 194 -8.71 7.45 24.75
C ILE A 194 -9.75 7.55 25.86
N LYS A 195 -9.44 7.09 27.08
CA LYS A 195 -10.34 7.15 28.24
C LYS A 195 -10.71 8.58 28.61
N ASN A 196 -9.75 9.49 28.58
CA ASN A 196 -9.99 10.89 28.93
C ASN A 196 -10.84 11.65 27.88
N ILE A 197 -10.63 11.33 26.60
CA ILE A 197 -11.31 12.02 25.47
C ILE A 197 -12.70 11.43 25.24
N ALA A 198 -12.79 10.12 25.00
CA ALA A 198 -14.03 9.44 24.59
C ALA A 198 -14.96 9.05 25.75
N LYS A 199 -14.50 9.20 27.01
CA LYS A 199 -15.30 8.98 28.24
C LYS A 199 -16.18 7.72 28.18
N LYS A 200 -17.49 7.89 27.88
CA LYS A 200 -18.49 6.80 27.86
C LYS A 200 -18.22 5.73 26.78
N ASN A 201 -17.56 6.11 25.68
CA ASN A 201 -17.28 5.22 24.55
C ASN A 201 -15.81 4.68 24.59
N ALA A 202 -15.04 5.06 25.61
CA ALA A 202 -13.64 4.69 25.70
C ALA A 202 -13.40 3.18 25.76
N GLU A 203 -14.31 2.44 26.39
CA GLU A 203 -14.20 0.99 26.57
C GLU A 203 -14.27 0.27 25.22
N ILE A 204 -15.29 0.53 24.41
CA ILE A 204 -15.44 -0.09 23.08
C ILE A 204 -14.30 0.32 22.14
N ILE A 205 -13.91 1.60 22.13
CA ILE A 205 -12.78 2.07 21.30
C ILE A 205 -11.50 1.34 21.71
N SER A 206 -11.20 1.29 23.02
CA SER A 206 -10.00 0.63 23.53
C SER A 206 -10.00 -0.87 23.25
N ARG A 207 -11.16 -1.52 23.31
CA ARG A 207 -11.32 -2.93 23.01
C ARG A 207 -10.99 -3.23 21.54
N ILE A 208 -11.48 -2.44 20.59
CA ILE A 208 -11.18 -2.60 19.16
C ILE A 208 -9.69 -2.33 18.89
N VAL A 209 -9.13 -1.26 19.48
CA VAL A 209 -7.71 -0.90 19.33
C VAL A 209 -6.76 -1.98 19.88
N ALA A 210 -7.16 -2.63 20.97
CA ALA A 210 -6.38 -3.69 21.60
C ALA A 210 -6.55 -5.06 20.94
N SER A 211 -7.58 -5.21 20.09
CA SER A 211 -7.95 -6.52 19.56
C SER A 211 -6.87 -7.07 18.62
N ASN A 212 -6.51 -8.34 18.89
CA ASN A 212 -5.81 -9.22 17.95
C ASN A 212 -6.71 -10.44 17.62
N ASP A 213 -8.01 -10.32 17.92
CA ASP A 213 -8.97 -11.40 17.78
C ASP A 213 -9.26 -11.69 16.30
N ASP A 214 -9.86 -12.86 16.06
CA ASP A 214 -10.42 -13.17 14.75
C ASP A 214 -11.48 -12.11 14.37
N LEU A 215 -11.56 -11.79 13.10
CA LEU A 215 -12.50 -10.79 12.58
C LEU A 215 -13.95 -11.16 12.89
N GLU A 216 -14.29 -12.45 12.88
CA GLU A 216 -15.65 -12.94 13.17
C GLU A 216 -16.07 -12.60 14.59
N ASP A 217 -15.22 -12.84 15.58
CA ASP A 217 -15.47 -12.52 16.99
C ASP A 217 -15.62 -11.02 17.19
N LEU A 218 -14.71 -10.23 16.60
CA LEU A 218 -14.74 -8.79 16.68
C LEU A 218 -15.99 -8.17 15.99
N ALA A 219 -16.38 -8.72 14.84
CA ALA A 219 -17.57 -8.28 14.13
C ALA A 219 -18.86 -8.61 14.92
N GLN A 220 -18.90 -9.76 15.58
CA GLN A 220 -20.03 -10.13 16.45
C GLN A 220 -20.12 -9.17 17.65
N GLU A 221 -19.01 -8.86 18.31
CA GLU A 221 -18.95 -7.94 19.44
C GLU A 221 -19.40 -6.54 19.05
N ILE A 222 -18.87 -5.98 17.95
CA ILE A 222 -19.27 -4.68 17.44
C ILE A 222 -20.77 -4.68 17.09
N GLY A 223 -21.26 -5.71 16.39
CA GLY A 223 -22.65 -5.81 15.98
C GLY A 223 -23.63 -6.00 17.15
N ALA A 224 -23.18 -6.53 18.29
CA ALA A 224 -23.98 -6.60 19.51
C ALA A 224 -24.19 -5.22 20.14
N GLN A 225 -23.19 -4.35 20.10
CA GLN A 225 -23.20 -3.03 20.72
C GLN A 225 -23.72 -1.93 19.80
N ILE A 226 -23.45 -2.02 18.50
CA ILE A 226 -23.75 -0.97 17.52
C ILE A 226 -24.67 -1.53 16.42
N LYS A 227 -25.94 -1.08 16.43
CA LYS A 227 -26.96 -1.49 15.45
C LYS A 227 -26.95 -0.59 14.21
N SER A 228 -25.82 -0.54 13.50
CA SER A 228 -25.66 0.23 12.27
C SER A 228 -25.57 -0.68 11.03
N PRO A 229 -26.47 -0.52 10.05
CA PRO A 229 -26.35 -1.22 8.77
C PRO A 229 -25.03 -0.92 8.04
N LYS A 230 -24.54 0.31 8.11
CA LYS A 230 -23.30 0.74 7.46
C LYS A 230 -22.08 0.01 8.04
N ILE A 231 -21.99 -0.06 9.38
CA ILE A 231 -20.92 -0.83 10.06
C ILE A 231 -21.03 -2.31 9.70
N SER A 232 -22.24 -2.88 9.76
CA SER A 232 -22.48 -4.28 9.38
C SER A 232 -22.03 -4.58 7.96
N ASP A 233 -22.26 -3.67 7.00
CA ASP A 233 -21.88 -3.86 5.61
C ASP A 233 -20.35 -3.81 5.41
N GLU A 234 -19.64 -2.91 6.11
CA GLU A 234 -18.17 -2.87 6.06
C GLU A 234 -17.55 -4.13 6.69
N LEU A 235 -18.06 -4.59 7.83
CA LEU A 235 -17.60 -5.83 8.45
C LEU A 235 -17.87 -7.06 7.56
N LYS A 236 -19.03 -7.14 6.89
CA LYS A 236 -19.31 -8.21 5.93
C LYS A 236 -18.36 -8.21 4.73
N LYS A 237 -17.93 -7.03 4.25
CA LYS A 237 -16.91 -6.95 3.19
C LYS A 237 -15.59 -7.55 3.68
N ALA A 238 -15.14 -7.18 4.88
CA ALA A 238 -13.95 -7.73 5.50
C ALA A 238 -14.04 -9.25 5.70
N GLN A 239 -15.19 -9.76 6.19
CA GLN A 239 -15.43 -11.19 6.37
C GLN A 239 -15.37 -11.97 5.04
N LYS A 240 -15.91 -11.41 3.94
CA LYS A 240 -15.79 -12.03 2.60
C LYS A 240 -14.36 -12.18 2.15
N ILE A 241 -13.51 -11.17 2.42
CA ILE A 241 -12.08 -11.21 2.10
C ILE A 241 -11.38 -12.26 2.98
N SER A 242 -11.65 -12.29 4.28
CA SER A 242 -11.13 -13.28 5.19
C SER A 242 -11.45 -14.69 4.72
N GLN A 243 -12.72 -14.97 4.37
CA GLN A 243 -13.15 -16.26 3.87
C GLN A 243 -12.47 -16.63 2.54
N PHE A 244 -12.40 -15.70 1.58
CA PHE A 244 -11.69 -15.93 0.32
C PHE A 244 -10.23 -16.33 0.53
N LEU A 245 -9.54 -15.69 1.47
CA LEU A 245 -8.15 -16.01 1.78
C LEU A 245 -8.00 -17.35 2.48
N LYS A 246 -8.88 -17.66 3.43
CA LYS A 246 -8.92 -18.98 4.09
C LYS A 246 -9.11 -20.11 3.07
N ASP A 247 -10.02 -19.93 2.11
CA ASP A 247 -10.32 -20.95 1.10
C ASP A 247 -9.20 -21.16 0.09
N LYS A 248 -8.53 -20.08 -0.32
CA LYS A 248 -7.55 -20.12 -1.41
C LYS A 248 -6.10 -20.16 -0.95
N PHE A 249 -5.80 -19.55 0.20
CA PHE A 249 -4.47 -19.35 0.76
C PHE A 249 -4.42 -19.67 2.26
N GLY A 250 -4.93 -20.84 2.65
CA GLY A 250 -5.08 -21.22 4.05
C GLY A 250 -3.78 -21.27 4.87
N ASP A 251 -2.62 -21.15 4.24
CA ASP A 251 -1.30 -21.06 4.86
C ASP A 251 -0.82 -19.62 5.11
N ILE A 252 -1.61 -18.61 4.72
CA ILE A 252 -1.30 -17.19 4.94
C ILE A 252 -2.07 -16.70 6.16
N ALA A 253 -1.35 -16.06 7.11
CA ALA A 253 -1.98 -15.42 8.24
C ALA A 253 -2.71 -14.15 7.77
N VAL A 254 -3.91 -13.93 8.29
CA VAL A 254 -4.75 -12.76 7.95
C VAL A 254 -5.05 -12.00 9.22
N ARG A 255 -4.87 -10.67 9.17
CA ARG A 255 -5.20 -9.75 10.27
C ARG A 255 -5.97 -8.54 9.74
N PHE A 256 -6.87 -8.01 10.58
CA PHE A 256 -7.60 -6.78 10.28
C PHE A 256 -7.29 -5.72 11.33
N ASP A 257 -6.75 -4.60 10.89
CA ASP A 257 -6.65 -3.37 11.68
C ASP A 257 -7.80 -2.43 11.27
N LEU A 258 -8.93 -2.55 11.97
CA LEU A 258 -10.16 -1.82 11.61
C LEU A 258 -9.98 -0.29 11.72
N PHE A 259 -9.09 0.17 12.58
CA PHE A 259 -8.84 1.59 12.80
C PHE A 259 -7.55 2.08 12.16
N GLY A 260 -6.83 1.23 11.43
CA GLY A 260 -5.61 1.60 10.73
C GLY A 260 -5.87 2.74 9.75
N ASP A 261 -5.33 3.92 10.05
CA ASP A 261 -5.40 5.11 9.19
C ASP A 261 -4.14 5.21 8.33
N ARG A 262 -4.01 4.29 7.39
CA ARG A 262 -2.95 4.39 6.38
C ARG A 262 -3.48 5.12 5.16
N SER A 263 -3.25 6.44 5.12
CA SER A 263 -3.58 7.35 4.01
C SER A 263 -5.07 7.37 3.59
N ALA A 264 -5.99 7.58 4.55
CA ALA A 264 -7.43 7.75 4.29
C ALA A 264 -7.76 8.79 3.21
N SER A 265 -6.83 9.71 2.90
CA SER A 265 -6.98 10.68 1.83
C SER A 265 -6.80 10.11 0.42
N TYR A 266 -6.15 8.95 0.26
CA TYR A 266 -5.83 8.34 -1.02
C TYR A 266 -6.68 7.08 -1.31
N HIS A 267 -7.00 6.30 -0.26
CA HIS A 267 -7.73 5.04 -0.40
C HIS A 267 -9.21 5.20 -0.06
N GLY A 268 -10.08 4.96 -1.04
CA GLY A 268 -11.54 5.02 -0.89
C GLY A 268 -12.20 3.68 -0.52
N GLY A 269 -11.41 2.69 -0.12
CA GLY A 269 -11.90 1.33 0.14
C GLY A 269 -10.89 0.50 0.92
N ILE A 270 -10.75 -0.78 0.60
CA ILE A 270 -9.79 -1.65 1.27
C ILE A 270 -8.34 -1.22 0.99
N TYR A 271 -7.52 -1.32 2.03
CA TYR A 271 -6.07 -1.23 1.93
C TYR A 271 -5.44 -2.47 2.58
N PHE A 272 -4.31 -2.95 2.08
CA PHE A 272 -3.59 -4.05 2.69
C PHE A 272 -2.07 -3.90 2.59
N ASP A 273 -1.40 -4.44 3.60
CA ASP A 273 0.04 -4.64 3.65
C ASP A 273 0.35 -6.13 3.74
N VAL A 274 1.39 -6.59 3.05
CA VAL A 274 1.88 -7.95 3.15
C VAL A 274 3.24 -7.97 3.83
N PHE A 275 3.36 -8.75 4.88
CA PHE A 275 4.58 -8.95 5.66
C PHE A 275 5.13 -10.37 5.44
N CYS A 276 6.40 -10.60 5.74
CA CYS A 276 7.06 -11.89 5.58
C CYS A 276 7.95 -12.21 6.79
N GLY A 277 7.64 -13.31 7.47
CA GLY A 277 8.42 -13.76 8.62
C GLY A 277 8.52 -12.70 9.72
N ASN A 278 9.74 -12.47 10.21
CA ASN A 278 10.03 -11.49 11.24
C ASN A 278 10.43 -10.09 10.68
N PHE A 279 10.28 -9.90 9.37
CA PHE A 279 10.58 -8.59 8.78
C PHE A 279 9.46 -7.61 9.09
N THR A 280 9.80 -6.50 9.75
CA THR A 280 8.84 -5.57 10.36
C THR A 280 8.18 -4.61 9.36
N TYR A 281 8.67 -4.54 8.12
CA TYR A 281 8.13 -3.65 7.10
C TYR A 281 7.36 -4.43 6.02
N PRO A 282 6.29 -3.88 5.45
CA PRO A 282 5.56 -4.57 4.39
C PRO A 282 6.43 -4.78 3.16
N ILE A 283 6.41 -5.99 2.62
CA ILE A 283 7.12 -6.36 1.36
C ILE A 283 6.29 -6.02 0.13
N ALA A 284 4.98 -5.90 0.31
CA ALA A 284 4.04 -5.45 -0.70
C ALA A 284 2.90 -4.69 -0.02
N CYS A 285 2.27 -3.79 -0.76
CA CYS A 285 1.07 -3.11 -0.32
C CYS A 285 0.11 -2.94 -1.50
N GLY A 286 -1.16 -2.69 -1.19
CA GLY A 286 -2.16 -2.44 -2.21
C GLY A 286 -3.47 -1.92 -1.63
N GLY A 287 -4.37 -1.52 -2.52
CA GLY A 287 -5.67 -1.02 -2.08
C GLY A 287 -6.43 -0.31 -3.18
N ARG A 288 -7.64 0.13 -2.81
CA ARG A 288 -8.52 0.91 -3.66
C ARG A 288 -8.21 2.38 -3.60
N TYR A 289 -8.28 3.02 -4.75
CA TYR A 289 -8.13 4.46 -4.88
C TYR A 289 -9.00 4.98 -6.02
N LYS A 290 -9.02 6.29 -6.20
CA LYS A 290 -9.71 6.93 -7.31
C LYS A 290 -8.75 7.72 -8.17
N ILE A 291 -8.94 7.63 -9.47
CA ILE A 291 -8.33 8.51 -10.46
C ILE A 291 -9.45 9.37 -11.03
N GLU A 292 -9.50 10.64 -10.62
CA GLU A 292 -10.66 11.51 -10.89
C GLU A 292 -11.97 10.84 -10.40
N ASN A 293 -12.85 10.45 -11.32
CA ASN A 293 -14.12 9.77 -11.00
C ASN A 293 -14.07 8.25 -11.30
N THR A 294 -12.91 7.69 -11.63
CA THR A 294 -12.76 6.29 -11.98
C THR A 294 -12.19 5.50 -10.82
N ASP A 295 -12.90 4.45 -10.41
CA ASP A 295 -12.42 3.54 -9.38
C ASP A 295 -11.25 2.70 -9.91
N ALA A 296 -10.23 2.53 -9.08
CA ALA A 296 -9.06 1.73 -9.36
C ALA A 296 -8.65 0.92 -8.12
N VAL A 297 -7.97 -0.19 -8.36
CA VAL A 297 -7.34 -0.99 -7.32
C VAL A 297 -5.99 -1.48 -7.84
N GLY A 298 -4.98 -1.42 -7.02
CA GLY A 298 -3.65 -1.84 -7.40
C GLY A 298 -2.84 -2.38 -6.24
N ALA A 299 -1.69 -2.95 -6.58
CA ALA A 299 -0.73 -3.39 -5.59
C ALA A 299 0.71 -3.34 -6.11
N THR A 300 1.63 -3.10 -5.20
CA THR A 300 3.07 -2.93 -5.45
C THR A 300 3.87 -3.89 -4.59
N ILE A 301 4.85 -4.57 -5.17
CA ILE A 301 5.91 -5.31 -4.48
C ILE A 301 7.17 -4.45 -4.44
N TYR A 302 7.79 -4.35 -3.27
CA TYR A 302 9.06 -3.67 -3.05
C TYR A 302 10.22 -4.66 -3.17
N MET A 303 10.82 -4.79 -4.36
CA MET A 303 11.83 -5.81 -4.66
C MET A 303 13.05 -5.73 -3.75
N ASN A 304 13.45 -4.53 -3.36
CA ASN A 304 14.57 -4.32 -2.43
C ASN A 304 14.31 -4.93 -1.05
N ARG A 305 13.04 -4.97 -0.60
CA ARG A 305 12.68 -5.56 0.69
C ARG A 305 12.69 -7.08 0.64
N LEU A 306 12.29 -7.68 -0.49
CA LEU A 306 12.37 -9.13 -0.68
C LEU A 306 13.80 -9.64 -0.54
N ARG A 307 14.77 -8.92 -1.11
CA ARG A 307 16.19 -9.25 -1.03
C ARG A 307 16.73 -9.32 0.41
N LYS A 308 16.19 -8.49 1.31
CA LYS A 308 16.62 -8.46 2.73
C LYS A 308 16.10 -9.63 3.56
N ILE A 309 15.20 -10.42 2.99
CA ILE A 309 14.54 -11.57 3.64
C ILE A 309 15.09 -12.89 3.09
N SER A 310 15.59 -12.89 1.86
CA SER A 310 16.08 -14.05 1.12
C SER A 310 17.44 -14.54 1.62
#